data_308ecbbeec982e46f31f2049b1bf822b
#
_entry.id   308ecbbeec982e46f31f2049b1bf822b
#
_cell.length_a   1.000
_cell.length_b   1.000
_cell.length_c   1.000
_cell.angle_alpha   90.00
_cell.angle_beta   90.00
_cell.angle_gamma   90.00
#
_symmetry.space_group_name_H-M   'P 1'
#
loop_
_entity.id
_entity.type
_entity.pdbx_description
1 polymer ?
#
loop_
_entity_poly.entity_id
_entity_poly.type
_entity_poly.pdbx_seq_one_letter_code
_entity_poly.pdbx_strand_id
1 'polypeptide(L)'
;GQVCAVTGLTRAKPGTGLGAERDSDLPVLEPVLSYRVCLPEGADVHAALGKLHRLEEEEPQLHVVWNETLGEIHVQLMGEIQLEVLKSLLAERYGLDVEFDSGGILYKETITEAIEGVGHYEPLRHYAEVHLKLKPLPRGSGMQFAANCREEELDKNWQRLVLTHLEEKQHLGVLIGAPLTDMKITLIAGRAHLKHTEGGDFRQATYRAVRQGLMMADQIKKTQLLEPWYSFRLEVPAENIGRAMSDVQRMEGSFDPPETAPDGQTAILTGFAPVAAMRSYPMEVVSYTRGR
;
A
#
# COMPACT_ATOMS: atom_id res chain seq x y z
N GLY A 1 -8.67 -26.75 22.39
CA GLY A 1 -8.30 -26.37 21.07
C GLY A 1 -8.03 -27.54 20.14
N GLN A 2 -8.98 -27.88 19.24
CA GLN A 2 -8.73 -28.79 18.14
C GLN A 2 -8.45 -27.98 16.87
N VAL A 3 -7.46 -28.38 16.12
CA VAL A 3 -7.23 -27.89 14.75
C VAL A 3 -8.15 -28.67 13.83
N CYS A 4 -9.01 -27.98 13.08
CA CYS A 4 -9.95 -28.61 12.15
C CYS A 4 -10.00 -27.80 10.84
N ALA A 5 -10.39 -28.48 9.76
CA ALA A 5 -10.68 -27.85 8.49
C ALA A 5 -12.20 -27.64 8.36
N VAL A 6 -12.59 -26.43 7.99
CA VAL A 6 -14.00 -26.06 7.76
C VAL A 6 -14.18 -25.73 6.30
N THR A 7 -15.17 -26.34 5.64
CA THR A 7 -15.51 -26.09 4.24
C THR A 7 -16.78 -25.28 4.10
N GLY A 8 -17.01 -24.63 2.95
CA GLY A 8 -18.21 -23.86 2.66
C GLY A 8 -18.17 -22.40 3.11
N LEU A 9 -17.04 -21.91 3.60
CA LEU A 9 -16.85 -20.50 3.97
C LEU A 9 -16.41 -19.72 2.73
N THR A 10 -17.34 -19.04 2.08
CA THR A 10 -17.07 -18.28 0.83
C THR A 10 -16.59 -16.84 1.05
N ARG A 11 -16.64 -16.35 2.29
CA ARG A 11 -16.27 -14.97 2.66
C ARG A 11 -15.16 -14.88 3.71
N ALA A 12 -14.78 -16.00 4.33
CA ALA A 12 -13.72 -16.01 5.32
C ALA A 12 -12.35 -15.88 4.64
N LYS A 13 -11.51 -15.03 5.23
CA LYS A 13 -10.10 -14.83 4.84
C LYS A 13 -9.22 -15.25 6.02
N PRO A 14 -7.93 -15.48 5.82
CA PRO A 14 -6.99 -15.66 6.93
C PRO A 14 -7.12 -14.51 7.95
N GLY A 15 -7.27 -14.85 9.23
CA GLY A 15 -7.53 -13.89 10.31
C GLY A 15 -8.99 -13.59 10.59
N THR A 16 -9.95 -14.08 9.78
CA THR A 16 -11.37 -13.91 10.07
C THR A 16 -11.79 -14.77 11.26
N GLY A 17 -12.39 -14.15 12.27
CA GLY A 17 -12.97 -14.84 13.42
C GLY A 17 -14.23 -15.62 13.05
N LEU A 18 -14.38 -16.82 13.57
CA LEU A 18 -15.53 -17.68 13.31
C LEU A 18 -16.35 -17.89 14.58
N GLY A 19 -17.66 -17.75 14.47
CA GLY A 19 -18.58 -17.92 15.59
C GLY A 19 -18.47 -16.81 16.63
N ALA A 20 -17.96 -17.13 17.82
CA ALA A 20 -17.77 -16.18 18.92
C ALA A 20 -16.38 -15.51 18.93
N GLU A 21 -15.47 -15.96 18.08
CA GLU A 21 -14.13 -15.40 17.98
C GLU A 21 -14.16 -14.06 17.24
N ARG A 22 -13.28 -13.15 17.65
CA ARG A 22 -13.06 -11.89 16.94
C ARG A 22 -12.07 -12.08 15.80
N ASP A 23 -12.13 -11.18 14.82
CA ASP A 23 -11.09 -11.11 13.77
C ASP A 23 -9.72 -10.89 14.43
N SER A 24 -8.70 -11.44 13.80
CA SER A 24 -7.32 -11.27 14.27
C SER A 24 -6.86 -9.83 14.07
N ASP A 25 -6.32 -9.22 15.14
CA ASP A 25 -5.66 -7.91 15.11
C ASP A 25 -4.21 -8.00 14.58
N LEU A 26 -3.85 -9.05 13.85
CA LEU A 26 -2.52 -9.15 13.27
C LEU A 26 -2.28 -7.95 12.34
N PRO A 27 -1.17 -7.20 12.56
CA PRO A 27 -0.83 -6.12 11.66
C PRO A 27 -0.58 -6.69 10.26
N VAL A 28 -1.42 -6.31 9.31
CA VAL A 28 -1.18 -6.61 7.90
C VAL A 28 -0.02 -5.73 7.46
N LEU A 29 1.14 -6.34 7.27
CA LEU A 29 2.28 -5.64 6.68
C LEU A 29 1.92 -5.29 5.23
N GLU A 30 2.06 -4.02 4.89
CA GLU A 30 1.82 -3.57 3.52
C GLU A 30 2.99 -3.95 2.62
N PRO A 31 2.73 -4.43 1.39
CA PRO A 31 3.79 -4.72 0.43
C PRO A 31 4.58 -3.45 0.08
N VAL A 32 5.87 -3.63 -0.15
CA VAL A 32 6.82 -2.54 -0.46
C VAL A 32 7.50 -2.68 -1.82
N LEU A 33 7.34 -3.84 -2.46
CA LEU A 33 7.90 -4.17 -3.76
C LEU A 33 6.80 -4.58 -4.74
N SER A 34 6.95 -4.21 -6.00
CA SER A 34 6.04 -4.61 -7.09
C SER A 34 6.84 -5.25 -8.20
N TYR A 35 6.40 -6.41 -8.67
CA TYR A 35 7.03 -7.17 -9.74
C TYR A 35 6.01 -7.46 -10.83
N ARG A 36 6.40 -7.29 -12.10
CA ARG A 36 5.60 -7.73 -13.22
C ARG A 36 5.74 -9.23 -13.40
N VAL A 37 4.61 -9.90 -13.60
CA VAL A 37 4.56 -11.34 -13.90
C VAL A 37 4.79 -11.52 -15.40
N CYS A 38 5.89 -12.17 -15.77
CA CYS A 38 6.20 -12.53 -17.13
C CYS A 38 5.67 -13.93 -17.41
N LEU A 39 4.58 -14.01 -18.17
CA LEU A 39 3.95 -15.28 -18.54
C LEU A 39 4.69 -15.94 -19.71
N PRO A 40 4.68 -17.28 -19.80
CA PRO A 40 5.21 -18.00 -20.95
C PRO A 40 4.43 -17.66 -22.23
N GLU A 41 5.09 -17.80 -23.38
CA GLU A 41 4.51 -17.51 -24.68
C GLU A 41 3.23 -18.33 -24.94
N GLY A 42 2.16 -17.65 -25.35
CA GLY A 42 0.85 -18.28 -25.60
C GLY A 42 0.00 -18.53 -24.36
N ALA A 43 0.44 -18.14 -23.16
CA ALA A 43 -0.38 -18.26 -21.95
C ALA A 43 -1.57 -17.28 -21.98
N ASP A 44 -2.72 -17.73 -21.50
CA ASP A 44 -3.90 -16.88 -21.31
C ASP A 44 -3.71 -16.01 -20.05
N VAL A 45 -3.57 -14.69 -20.28
CA VAL A 45 -3.35 -13.68 -19.24
C VAL A 45 -4.50 -13.65 -18.23
N HIS A 46 -5.77 -13.74 -18.69
CA HIS A 46 -6.93 -13.71 -17.80
C HIS A 46 -7.04 -14.98 -16.96
N ALA A 47 -6.72 -16.13 -17.54
CA ALA A 47 -6.66 -17.39 -16.79
C ALA A 47 -5.55 -17.36 -15.72
N ALA A 48 -4.38 -16.78 -16.04
CA ALA A 48 -3.29 -16.58 -15.10
C ALA A 48 -3.68 -15.62 -13.97
N LEU A 49 -4.33 -14.50 -14.31
CA LEU A 49 -4.84 -13.53 -13.34
C LEU A 49 -5.82 -14.19 -12.35
N GLY A 50 -6.74 -15.02 -12.83
CA GLY A 50 -7.67 -15.76 -11.98
C GLY A 50 -6.98 -16.75 -11.02
N LYS A 51 -5.86 -17.35 -11.42
CA LYS A 51 -5.04 -18.24 -10.57
C LYS A 51 -4.31 -17.43 -9.48
N LEU A 52 -3.76 -16.29 -9.84
CA LEU A 52 -3.07 -15.38 -8.90
C LEU A 52 -4.04 -14.82 -7.86
N HIS A 53 -5.25 -14.40 -8.24
CA HIS A 53 -6.27 -13.96 -7.28
C HIS A 53 -6.69 -15.06 -6.29
N ARG A 54 -6.70 -16.32 -6.70
CA ARG A 54 -6.95 -17.43 -5.75
C ARG A 54 -5.82 -17.56 -4.72
N LEU A 55 -4.56 -17.37 -5.12
CA LEU A 55 -3.44 -17.36 -4.18
C LEU A 55 -3.49 -16.13 -3.26
N GLU A 56 -3.92 -14.97 -3.75
CA GLU A 56 -4.14 -13.76 -2.94
C GLU A 56 -5.21 -13.98 -1.84
N GLU A 57 -6.25 -14.78 -2.12
CA GLU A 57 -7.26 -15.15 -1.10
C GLU A 57 -6.66 -15.98 0.05
N GLU A 58 -5.62 -16.78 -0.22
CA GLU A 58 -4.95 -17.64 0.76
C GLU A 58 -3.81 -16.90 1.48
N GLU A 59 -3.16 -15.94 0.81
CA GLU A 59 -1.96 -15.23 1.28
C GLU A 59 -2.24 -13.72 1.42
N PRO A 60 -2.56 -13.24 2.63
CA PRO A 60 -2.95 -11.84 2.86
C PRO A 60 -1.88 -10.79 2.51
N GLN A 61 -0.62 -11.21 2.41
CA GLN A 61 0.51 -10.33 2.08
C GLN A 61 0.78 -10.23 0.58
N LEU A 62 0.11 -11.05 -0.22
CA LEU A 62 0.16 -11.00 -1.68
C LEU A 62 -0.93 -10.05 -2.18
N HIS A 63 -0.56 -9.04 -2.96
CA HIS A 63 -1.51 -8.19 -3.66
C HIS A 63 -1.30 -8.33 -5.16
N VAL A 64 -2.38 -8.64 -5.88
CA VAL A 64 -2.40 -8.81 -7.33
C VAL A 64 -3.03 -7.59 -7.97
N VAL A 65 -2.29 -6.92 -8.84
CA VAL A 65 -2.74 -5.70 -9.52
C VAL A 65 -2.78 -5.93 -11.02
N TRP A 66 -3.94 -5.75 -11.62
CA TRP A 66 -4.12 -5.76 -13.07
C TRP A 66 -3.96 -4.35 -13.62
N ASN A 67 -2.99 -4.14 -14.51
CA ASN A 67 -2.81 -2.89 -15.24
C ASN A 67 -3.51 -2.98 -16.60
N GLU A 68 -4.72 -2.44 -16.69
CA GLU A 68 -5.53 -2.47 -17.92
C GLU A 68 -4.86 -1.76 -19.11
N THR A 69 -4.12 -0.68 -18.84
CA THR A 69 -3.48 0.13 -19.88
C THR A 69 -2.35 -0.61 -20.56
N LEU A 70 -1.57 -1.36 -19.80
CA LEU A 70 -0.42 -2.12 -20.30
C LEU A 70 -0.75 -3.58 -20.59
N GLY A 71 -1.91 -4.08 -20.11
CA GLY A 71 -2.27 -5.50 -20.20
C GLY A 71 -1.34 -6.39 -19.37
N GLU A 72 -0.85 -5.90 -18.25
CA GLU A 72 0.16 -6.56 -17.42
C GLU A 72 -0.38 -6.92 -16.04
N ILE A 73 0.06 -8.07 -15.51
CA ILE A 73 -0.18 -8.48 -14.13
C ILE A 73 1.03 -8.07 -13.30
N HIS A 74 0.79 -7.38 -12.19
CA HIS A 74 1.79 -7.08 -11.18
C HIS A 74 1.44 -7.77 -9.87
N VAL A 75 2.45 -8.27 -9.17
CA VAL A 75 2.33 -8.78 -7.80
C VAL A 75 3.10 -7.88 -6.86
N GLN A 76 2.48 -7.52 -5.74
CA GLN A 76 3.09 -6.69 -4.72
C GLN A 76 3.38 -7.55 -3.49
N LEU A 77 4.60 -7.46 -2.99
CA LEU A 77 5.18 -8.35 -1.98
C LEU A 77 6.04 -7.58 -0.98
N MET A 78 6.39 -8.24 0.11
CA MET A 78 7.29 -7.69 1.14
C MET A 78 8.77 -7.92 0.80
N GLY A 79 9.11 -8.98 0.07
CA GLY A 79 10.50 -9.36 -0.20
C GLY A 79 10.65 -10.42 -1.27
N GLU A 80 11.90 -10.58 -1.74
CA GLU A 80 12.24 -11.46 -2.89
C GLU A 80 12.02 -12.96 -2.60
N ILE A 81 12.12 -13.39 -1.35
CA ILE A 81 11.87 -14.80 -0.97
C ILE A 81 10.43 -15.21 -1.32
N GLN A 82 9.47 -14.29 -1.17
CA GLN A 82 8.07 -14.56 -1.53
C GLN A 82 7.89 -14.80 -3.03
N LEU A 83 8.74 -14.22 -3.89
CA LEU A 83 8.70 -14.50 -5.34
C LEU A 83 9.03 -15.96 -5.66
N GLU A 84 10.05 -16.51 -5.02
CA GLU A 84 10.44 -17.91 -5.24
C GLU A 84 9.34 -18.87 -4.77
N VAL A 85 8.72 -18.57 -3.62
CA VAL A 85 7.58 -19.32 -3.11
C VAL A 85 6.40 -19.22 -4.08
N LEU A 86 6.07 -18.01 -4.53
CA LEU A 86 4.97 -17.77 -5.48
C LEU A 86 5.21 -18.49 -6.82
N LYS A 87 6.43 -18.45 -7.34
CA LYS A 87 6.83 -19.18 -8.55
C LYS A 87 6.63 -20.70 -8.41
N SER A 88 7.10 -21.25 -7.28
CA SER A 88 6.92 -22.70 -6.99
C SER A 88 5.44 -23.06 -6.87
N LEU A 89 4.64 -22.26 -6.17
CA LEU A 89 3.19 -22.50 -6.02
C LEU A 89 2.44 -22.44 -7.35
N LEU A 90 2.78 -21.50 -8.23
CA LEU A 90 2.16 -21.39 -9.56
C LEU A 90 2.51 -22.59 -10.44
N ALA A 91 3.77 -23.04 -10.41
CA ALA A 91 4.21 -24.21 -11.15
C ALA A 91 3.56 -25.52 -10.61
N GLU A 92 3.59 -25.74 -9.29
CA GLU A 92 3.10 -26.96 -8.66
C GLU A 92 1.57 -27.10 -8.71
N ARG A 93 0.83 -26.02 -8.40
CA ARG A 93 -0.64 -26.11 -8.30
C ARG A 93 -1.34 -25.91 -9.64
N TYR A 94 -0.76 -25.11 -10.52
CA TYR A 94 -1.44 -24.68 -11.74
C TYR A 94 -0.70 -25.02 -13.03
N GLY A 95 0.50 -25.62 -12.93
CA GLY A 95 1.34 -25.89 -14.10
C GLY A 95 1.71 -24.64 -14.88
N LEU A 96 1.80 -23.48 -14.18
CA LEU A 96 2.11 -22.21 -14.77
C LEU A 96 3.53 -21.79 -14.38
N ASP A 97 4.45 -21.89 -15.34
CA ASP A 97 5.83 -21.47 -15.17
C ASP A 97 5.95 -19.97 -15.51
N VAL A 98 6.24 -19.16 -14.51
CA VAL A 98 6.33 -17.71 -14.65
C VAL A 98 7.72 -17.20 -14.29
N GLU A 99 8.10 -16.07 -14.88
CA GLU A 99 9.24 -15.28 -14.46
C GLU A 99 8.78 -13.92 -13.92
N PHE A 100 9.65 -13.24 -13.20
CA PHE A 100 9.39 -11.91 -12.67
C PHE A 100 10.47 -10.95 -13.20
N ASP A 101 10.09 -9.69 -13.42
CA ASP A 101 11.04 -8.64 -13.78
C ASP A 101 11.93 -8.25 -12.58
N SER A 102 12.78 -7.22 -12.77
CA SER A 102 13.68 -6.72 -11.70
C SER A 102 12.95 -6.06 -10.52
N GLY A 103 11.64 -5.90 -10.62
CA GLY A 103 10.81 -5.27 -9.61
C GLY A 103 11.03 -3.77 -9.43
N GLY A 104 10.08 -3.14 -8.78
CA GLY A 104 10.08 -1.71 -8.44
C GLY A 104 9.72 -1.48 -6.97
N ILE A 105 10.10 -0.32 -6.45
CA ILE A 105 9.73 0.14 -5.12
C ILE A 105 8.33 0.74 -5.17
N LEU A 106 7.51 0.43 -4.18
CA LEU A 106 6.20 1.03 -4.00
C LEU A 106 6.32 2.33 -3.20
N TYR A 107 6.33 3.43 -3.92
CA TYR A 107 6.31 4.76 -3.32
C TYR A 107 4.89 5.13 -2.86
N LYS A 108 4.80 6.08 -1.94
CA LYS A 108 3.57 6.77 -1.54
C LYS A 108 3.76 8.28 -1.66
N GLU A 109 2.66 9.02 -1.71
CA GLU A 109 2.68 10.49 -1.72
C GLU A 109 1.90 11.04 -0.54
N THR A 110 2.30 12.23 -0.07
CA THR A 110 1.60 12.98 0.97
C THR A 110 1.80 14.48 0.79
N ILE A 111 1.22 15.27 1.68
CA ILE A 111 1.43 16.70 1.76
C ILE A 111 2.08 17.07 3.09
N THR A 112 2.74 18.24 3.15
CA THR A 112 3.44 18.72 4.34
C THR A 112 2.71 19.88 5.03
N GLU A 113 1.75 20.51 4.36
CA GLU A 113 0.91 21.59 4.91
C GLU A 113 -0.55 21.37 4.56
N ALA A 114 -1.44 21.94 5.37
CA ALA A 114 -2.87 21.87 5.11
C ALA A 114 -3.25 22.75 3.91
N ILE A 115 -4.09 22.22 3.03
CA ILE A 115 -4.58 22.88 1.83
C ILE A 115 -6.09 22.65 1.69
N GLU A 116 -6.79 23.57 1.06
CA GLU A 116 -8.18 23.40 0.63
C GLU A 116 -8.21 23.01 -0.83
N GLY A 117 -9.00 21.99 -1.16
CA GLY A 117 -9.30 21.57 -2.52
C GLY A 117 -10.77 21.79 -2.83
N VAL A 118 -11.06 22.38 -3.97
CA VAL A 118 -12.42 22.67 -4.43
C VAL A 118 -12.72 21.89 -5.70
N GLY A 119 -13.83 21.17 -5.67
CA GLY A 119 -14.34 20.44 -6.82
C GLY A 119 -15.71 20.96 -7.22
N HIS A 120 -15.82 21.40 -8.45
CA HIS A 120 -17.06 21.86 -9.05
C HIS A 120 -17.39 21.01 -10.26
N TYR A 121 -18.65 20.54 -10.34
CA TYR A 121 -19.17 19.75 -11.44
C TYR A 121 -20.51 20.32 -11.89
N GLU A 122 -20.53 20.96 -13.04
CA GLU A 122 -21.69 21.67 -13.58
C GLU A 122 -21.81 21.47 -15.12
N PRO A 123 -21.90 20.23 -15.63
CA PRO A 123 -22.35 20.03 -17.00
C PRO A 123 -23.85 20.27 -17.11
N LEU A 124 -24.38 20.34 -18.34
CA LEU A 124 -25.78 20.64 -18.62
C LEU A 124 -26.75 19.81 -17.74
N ARG A 125 -27.55 20.49 -16.91
CA ARG A 125 -28.53 19.92 -15.95
C ARG A 125 -27.94 19.12 -14.79
N HIS A 126 -26.67 19.33 -14.46
CA HIS A 126 -26.01 18.75 -13.28
C HIS A 126 -25.36 19.85 -12.47
N TYR A 127 -25.27 19.66 -11.15
CA TYR A 127 -24.56 20.58 -10.26
C TYR A 127 -24.12 19.90 -8.98
N ALA A 128 -22.86 19.99 -8.66
CA ALA A 128 -22.31 19.66 -7.34
C ALA A 128 -21.05 20.47 -7.06
N GLU A 129 -20.92 20.94 -5.82
CA GLU A 129 -19.73 21.63 -5.32
C GLU A 129 -19.29 20.99 -4.02
N VAL A 130 -17.99 20.73 -3.87
CA VAL A 130 -17.37 20.08 -2.72
C VAL A 130 -16.11 20.83 -2.35
N HIS A 131 -15.98 21.21 -1.07
CA HIS A 131 -14.80 21.80 -0.48
C HIS A 131 -14.18 20.81 0.51
N LEU A 132 -12.95 20.44 0.30
CA LEU A 132 -12.21 19.49 1.12
C LEU A 132 -10.99 20.17 1.75
N LYS A 133 -10.83 19.98 3.04
CA LYS A 133 -9.58 20.34 3.73
C LYS A 133 -8.69 19.11 3.80
N LEU A 134 -7.57 19.15 3.11
CA LEU A 134 -6.52 18.13 3.15
C LEU A 134 -5.52 18.56 4.21
N LYS A 135 -5.26 17.73 5.20
CA LYS A 135 -4.33 18.00 6.31
C LYS A 135 -3.34 16.86 6.46
N PRO A 136 -2.02 17.13 6.56
CA PRO A 136 -1.04 16.09 6.84
C PRO A 136 -1.25 15.50 8.24
N LEU A 137 -0.95 14.20 8.36
CA LEU A 137 -0.92 13.45 9.61
C LEU A 137 0.50 12.92 9.89
N PRO A 138 0.79 12.46 11.12
CA PRO A 138 2.04 11.77 11.41
C PRO A 138 2.25 10.55 10.53
N ARG A 139 3.50 10.16 10.31
CA ARG A 139 3.86 8.97 9.52
C ARG A 139 3.24 7.70 10.08
N GLY A 140 2.70 6.86 9.19
CA GLY A 140 2.02 5.63 9.55
C GLY A 140 0.55 5.79 9.95
N SER A 141 -0.02 7.01 9.86
CA SER A 141 -1.42 7.26 10.19
C SER A 141 -2.39 6.80 9.09
N GLY A 142 -1.89 6.55 7.88
CA GLY A 142 -2.72 6.22 6.72
C GLY A 142 -3.67 7.34 6.31
N MET A 143 -4.74 6.98 5.59
CA MET A 143 -5.78 7.91 5.16
C MET A 143 -6.91 7.97 6.16
N GLN A 144 -7.38 9.17 6.47
CA GLN A 144 -8.54 9.40 7.34
C GLN A 144 -9.53 10.33 6.65
N PHE A 145 -10.82 10.04 6.80
CA PHE A 145 -11.89 10.83 6.20
C PHE A 145 -12.85 11.33 7.28
N ALA A 146 -13.36 12.55 7.12
CA ALA A 146 -14.31 13.16 8.05
C ALA A 146 -15.19 14.19 7.36
N ALA A 147 -16.32 14.51 7.98
CA ALA A 147 -17.16 15.64 7.60
C ALA A 147 -17.26 16.64 8.78
N ASN A 148 -17.09 17.91 8.48
CA ASN A 148 -17.29 19.03 9.37
C ASN A 148 -17.99 20.16 8.60
N CYS A 149 -19.10 19.81 7.95
CA CYS A 149 -19.94 20.70 7.17
C CYS A 149 -21.29 20.86 7.87
N ARG A 150 -21.84 22.07 7.85
CA ARG A 150 -23.17 22.34 8.42
C ARG A 150 -24.25 21.70 7.56
N GLU A 151 -25.30 21.16 8.21
CA GLU A 151 -26.43 20.56 7.51
C GLU A 151 -27.21 21.57 6.66
N GLU A 152 -27.19 22.84 7.06
CA GLU A 152 -27.79 23.94 6.33
C GLU A 152 -27.09 24.27 5.00
N GLU A 153 -25.77 23.97 4.93
CA GLU A 153 -24.95 24.17 3.72
C GLU A 153 -25.03 22.96 2.79
N LEU A 154 -25.05 21.74 3.37
CA LEU A 154 -25.14 20.48 2.64
C LEU A 154 -25.84 19.43 3.49
N ASP A 155 -26.95 18.89 2.99
CA ASP A 155 -27.71 17.82 3.66
C ASP A 155 -26.82 16.63 4.02
N LYS A 156 -27.11 15.98 5.17
CA LYS A 156 -26.32 14.85 5.70
C LYS A 156 -26.22 13.66 4.75
N ASN A 157 -27.21 13.44 3.90
CA ASN A 157 -27.14 12.33 2.96
C ASN A 157 -26.07 12.61 1.88
N TRP A 158 -25.99 13.84 1.41
CA TRP A 158 -24.92 14.27 0.51
C TRP A 158 -23.56 14.23 1.20
N GLN A 159 -23.45 14.66 2.46
CA GLN A 159 -22.19 14.55 3.22
C GLN A 159 -21.73 13.09 3.32
N ARG A 160 -22.62 12.14 3.64
CA ARG A 160 -22.30 10.71 3.68
C ARG A 160 -21.88 10.19 2.32
N LEU A 161 -22.53 10.63 1.25
CA LEU A 161 -22.19 10.24 -0.11
C LEU A 161 -20.77 10.71 -0.50
N VAL A 162 -20.41 11.94 -0.13
CA VAL A 162 -19.03 12.45 -0.33
C VAL A 162 -18.02 11.59 0.42
N LEU A 163 -18.29 11.21 1.68
CA LEU A 163 -17.41 10.32 2.44
C LEU A 163 -17.30 8.94 1.76
N THR A 164 -18.41 8.36 1.31
CA THR A 164 -18.39 7.11 0.54
C THR A 164 -17.50 7.23 -0.70
N HIS A 165 -17.57 8.35 -1.43
CA HIS A 165 -16.73 8.58 -2.62
C HIS A 165 -15.24 8.80 -2.28
N LEU A 166 -14.93 9.32 -1.09
CA LEU A 166 -13.55 9.37 -0.60
C LEU A 166 -13.00 7.99 -0.23
N GLU A 167 -13.85 7.10 0.30
CA GLU A 167 -13.47 5.76 0.77
C GLU A 167 -13.47 4.70 -0.33
N GLU A 168 -14.27 4.87 -1.39
CA GLU A 168 -14.50 3.83 -2.41
C GLU A 168 -13.31 3.52 -3.29
N LYS A 169 -12.27 4.36 -3.29
CA LYS A 169 -11.06 4.14 -4.10
C LYS A 169 -9.79 4.65 -3.43
N GLN A 170 -8.68 4.09 -3.85
CA GLN A 170 -7.36 4.60 -3.52
C GLN A 170 -7.09 5.90 -4.31
N HIS A 171 -6.89 7.03 -3.60
CA HIS A 171 -6.52 8.28 -4.22
C HIS A 171 -5.03 8.30 -4.55
N LEU A 172 -4.71 8.82 -5.74
CA LEU A 172 -3.34 8.93 -6.22
C LEU A 172 -2.83 10.37 -6.10
N GLY A 173 -1.55 10.50 -5.80
CA GLY A 173 -0.85 11.77 -5.76
C GLY A 173 -0.62 12.40 -7.15
N VAL A 174 0.08 13.51 -7.19
CA VAL A 174 0.32 14.30 -8.41
C VAL A 174 1.79 14.39 -8.82
N LEU A 175 2.70 13.83 -8.00
CA LEU A 175 4.13 13.78 -8.33
C LEU A 175 4.43 12.67 -9.33
N ILE A 176 4.15 11.43 -8.96
CA ILE A 176 4.38 10.23 -9.79
C ILE A 176 3.12 9.36 -9.92
N GLY A 177 2.00 9.79 -9.33
CA GLY A 177 0.78 9.01 -9.29
C GLY A 177 0.80 7.87 -8.26
N ALA A 178 1.67 7.96 -7.25
CA ALA A 178 1.70 6.99 -6.17
C ALA A 178 0.50 7.15 -5.22
N PRO A 179 0.09 6.08 -4.51
CA PRO A 179 -1.01 6.17 -3.54
C PRO A 179 -0.76 7.20 -2.45
N LEU A 180 -1.82 7.93 -2.08
CA LEU A 180 -1.77 8.87 -0.95
C LEU A 180 -1.73 8.15 0.39
N THR A 181 -1.02 8.72 1.35
CA THR A 181 -0.98 8.27 2.74
C THR A 181 -0.77 9.43 3.72
N ASP A 182 -0.95 9.15 5.01
CA ASP A 182 -0.69 10.07 6.13
C ASP A 182 -1.39 11.42 5.97
N MET A 183 -2.67 11.35 5.62
CA MET A 183 -3.48 12.53 5.33
C MET A 183 -4.90 12.37 5.86
N LYS A 184 -5.45 13.44 6.42
CA LYS A 184 -6.87 13.56 6.74
C LYS A 184 -7.54 14.46 5.72
N ILE A 185 -8.57 13.94 5.07
CA ILE A 185 -9.45 14.70 4.16
C ILE A 185 -10.76 14.96 4.87
N THR A 186 -11.12 16.23 5.05
CA THR A 186 -12.33 16.64 5.75
C THR A 186 -13.22 17.43 4.81
N LEU A 187 -14.47 17.00 4.63
CA LEU A 187 -15.49 17.80 3.96
C LEU A 187 -15.83 19.00 4.84
N ILE A 188 -15.57 20.21 4.35
CA ILE A 188 -15.78 21.47 5.11
C ILE A 188 -16.96 22.29 4.60
N ALA A 189 -17.29 22.22 3.32
CA ALA A 189 -18.45 22.86 2.71
C ALA A 189 -18.86 22.09 1.44
N GLY A 190 -20.07 22.31 0.99
CA GLY A 190 -20.55 21.77 -0.27
C GLY A 190 -21.89 22.39 -0.66
N ARG A 191 -22.28 22.23 -1.91
CA ARG A 191 -23.53 22.74 -2.42
C ARG A 191 -24.18 21.79 -3.40
N ALA A 192 -25.47 21.61 -3.22
CA ALA A 192 -26.34 20.86 -4.12
C ALA A 192 -27.40 21.80 -4.73
N HIS A 193 -27.95 21.45 -5.88
CA HIS A 193 -29.06 22.13 -6.49
C HIS A 193 -30.29 21.20 -6.48
N LEU A 194 -31.42 21.68 -5.94
CA LEU A 194 -32.63 20.86 -5.73
C LEU A 194 -33.15 20.08 -6.94
N LYS A 195 -32.93 20.61 -8.15
CA LYS A 195 -33.44 20.00 -9.41
C LYS A 195 -32.36 19.40 -10.29
N HIS A 196 -31.07 19.64 -9.98
CA HIS A 196 -29.97 19.35 -10.90
C HIS A 196 -28.82 18.58 -10.24
N THR A 197 -29.00 18.11 -9.01
CA THR A 197 -27.97 17.30 -8.34
C THR A 197 -28.39 15.84 -8.30
N GLU A 198 -27.55 14.99 -8.84
CA GLU A 198 -27.62 13.53 -8.76
C GLU A 198 -26.41 12.98 -7.99
N GLY A 199 -26.52 11.73 -7.50
CA GLY A 199 -25.43 11.13 -6.72
C GLY A 199 -24.08 11.06 -7.43
N GLY A 200 -24.10 10.81 -8.74
CA GLY A 200 -22.90 10.78 -9.57
C GLY A 200 -22.17 12.11 -9.70
N ASP A 201 -22.87 13.23 -9.49
CA ASP A 201 -22.29 14.57 -9.57
C ASP A 201 -21.33 14.82 -8.41
N PHE A 202 -21.72 14.38 -7.20
CA PHE A 202 -20.86 14.43 -6.02
C PHE A 202 -19.63 13.55 -6.15
N ARG A 203 -19.70 12.41 -6.84
CA ARG A 203 -18.53 11.61 -7.15
C ARG A 203 -17.51 12.41 -7.96
N GLN A 204 -17.96 13.06 -9.03
CA GLN A 204 -17.10 13.87 -9.89
C GLN A 204 -16.53 15.07 -9.14
N ALA A 205 -17.37 15.80 -8.40
CA ALA A 205 -16.94 16.95 -7.62
C ALA A 205 -15.92 16.58 -6.53
N THR A 206 -16.14 15.46 -5.82
CA THR A 206 -15.23 14.95 -4.79
C THR A 206 -13.84 14.62 -5.36
N TYR A 207 -13.79 13.88 -6.48
CA TYR A 207 -12.52 13.53 -7.11
C TYR A 207 -11.77 14.74 -7.65
N ARG A 208 -12.50 15.72 -8.19
CA ARG A 208 -11.92 17.00 -8.62
C ARG A 208 -11.37 17.80 -7.45
N ALA A 209 -12.08 17.84 -6.30
CA ALA A 209 -11.63 18.52 -5.10
C ALA A 209 -10.33 17.95 -4.55
N VAL A 210 -10.22 16.62 -4.45
CA VAL A 210 -8.96 15.96 -4.03
C VAL A 210 -7.82 16.33 -4.98
N ARG A 211 -8.02 16.15 -6.29
CA ARG A 211 -6.98 16.43 -7.28
C ARG A 211 -6.57 17.90 -7.31
N GLN A 212 -7.53 18.82 -7.27
CA GLN A 212 -7.28 20.25 -7.27
C GLN A 212 -6.48 20.67 -6.03
N GLY A 213 -6.83 20.18 -4.84
CA GLY A 213 -6.08 20.46 -3.62
C GLY A 213 -4.64 19.94 -3.69
N LEU A 214 -4.42 18.74 -4.21
CA LEU A 214 -3.07 18.19 -4.41
C LEU A 214 -2.26 19.01 -5.41
N MET A 215 -2.85 19.43 -6.52
CA MET A 215 -2.16 20.27 -7.50
C MET A 215 -1.80 21.65 -6.94
N MET A 216 -2.66 22.23 -6.10
CA MET A 216 -2.32 23.47 -5.39
C MET A 216 -1.18 23.27 -4.40
N ALA A 217 -1.18 22.14 -3.66
CA ALA A 217 -0.09 21.79 -2.76
C ALA A 217 1.24 21.64 -3.53
N ASP A 218 1.21 21.05 -4.72
CA ASP A 218 2.39 20.88 -5.57
C ASP A 218 2.91 22.24 -6.09
N GLN A 219 2.04 23.12 -6.53
CA GLN A 219 2.41 24.48 -6.96
C GLN A 219 3.21 25.24 -5.89
N ILE A 220 2.87 25.08 -4.62
CA ILE A 220 3.56 25.69 -3.48
C ILE A 220 4.66 24.80 -2.90
N LYS A 221 5.01 23.68 -3.56
CA LYS A 221 6.03 22.70 -3.16
C LYS A 221 5.79 22.09 -1.78
N LYS A 222 4.54 21.74 -1.49
CA LYS A 222 4.11 21.11 -0.24
C LYS A 222 3.64 19.66 -0.43
N THR A 223 3.91 19.08 -1.57
CA THR A 223 3.83 17.65 -1.83
C THR A 223 5.13 16.95 -1.45
N GLN A 224 5.05 15.69 -1.06
CA GLN A 224 6.22 14.89 -0.70
C GLN A 224 6.07 13.46 -1.18
N LEU A 225 7.11 12.94 -1.82
CA LEU A 225 7.26 11.54 -2.15
C LEU A 225 7.84 10.78 -0.95
N LEU A 226 7.31 9.61 -0.65
CA LEU A 226 7.72 8.73 0.43
C LEU A 226 8.20 7.40 -0.14
N GLU A 227 9.35 6.95 0.32
CA GLU A 227 9.87 5.62 0.06
C GLU A 227 9.68 4.70 1.27
N PRO A 228 9.49 3.39 1.08
CA PRO A 228 9.40 2.44 2.19
C PRO A 228 10.77 2.15 2.79
N TRP A 229 10.78 1.90 4.09
CA TRP A 229 11.95 1.51 4.86
C TRP A 229 11.68 0.19 5.59
N TYR A 230 12.69 -0.68 5.66
CA TYR A 230 12.66 -1.84 6.53
C TYR A 230 13.10 -1.47 7.95
N SER A 231 12.39 -1.98 8.94
CA SER A 231 12.95 -2.22 10.26
C SER A 231 13.61 -3.60 10.22
N PHE A 232 14.90 -3.68 10.45
CA PHE A 232 15.63 -4.93 10.33
C PHE A 232 16.22 -5.38 11.70
N ARG A 233 16.34 -6.68 11.85
CA ARG A 233 17.12 -7.35 12.86
C ARG A 233 18.02 -8.38 12.18
N LEU A 234 19.32 -8.11 12.22
CA LEU A 234 20.35 -8.91 11.57
C LEU A 234 21.16 -9.65 12.64
N GLU A 235 21.28 -10.96 12.49
CA GLU A 235 22.11 -11.82 13.32
C GLU A 235 23.25 -12.35 12.44
N VAL A 236 24.49 -12.06 12.86
CA VAL A 236 25.69 -12.47 12.13
C VAL A 236 26.78 -12.93 13.11
N PRO A 237 27.75 -13.77 12.67
CA PRO A 237 28.93 -14.06 13.46
C PRO A 237 29.60 -12.76 13.92
N ALA A 238 30.07 -12.71 15.17
CA ALA A 238 30.65 -11.51 15.78
C ALA A 238 31.82 -10.95 14.94
N GLU A 239 32.57 -11.81 14.25
CA GLU A 239 33.65 -11.42 13.33
C GLU A 239 33.18 -10.60 12.13
N ASN A 240 31.88 -10.72 11.76
CA ASN A 240 31.29 -10.07 10.59
C ASN A 240 30.53 -8.76 10.92
N ILE A 241 30.38 -8.41 12.22
CA ILE A 241 29.56 -7.25 12.63
C ILE A 241 30.07 -5.94 12.05
N GLY A 242 31.38 -5.73 11.97
CA GLY A 242 31.97 -4.52 11.41
C GLY A 242 31.64 -4.34 9.93
N ARG A 243 31.58 -5.43 9.15
CA ARG A 243 31.15 -5.42 7.78
C ARG A 243 29.66 -5.08 7.67
N ALA A 244 28.80 -5.73 8.47
CA ALA A 244 27.38 -5.47 8.48
C ALA A 244 27.06 -3.99 8.79
N MET A 245 27.73 -3.40 9.80
CA MET A 245 27.59 -1.98 10.11
C MET A 245 28.01 -1.07 8.93
N SER A 246 29.12 -1.38 8.28
CA SER A 246 29.60 -0.61 7.11
C SER A 246 28.65 -0.74 5.92
N ASP A 247 28.09 -1.92 5.70
CA ASP A 247 27.13 -2.16 4.62
C ASP A 247 25.83 -1.37 4.88
N VAL A 248 25.28 -1.38 6.11
CA VAL A 248 24.09 -0.59 6.46
C VAL A 248 24.36 0.91 6.30
N GLN A 249 25.52 1.41 6.69
CA GLN A 249 25.89 2.82 6.45
C GLN A 249 25.96 3.16 4.96
N ARG A 250 26.53 2.29 4.15
CA ARG A 250 26.59 2.47 2.68
C ARG A 250 25.18 2.49 2.05
N MET A 251 24.23 1.77 2.63
CA MET A 251 22.82 1.78 2.24
C MET A 251 22.03 3.00 2.76
N GLU A 252 22.70 3.96 3.40
CA GLU A 252 22.07 5.12 4.04
C GLU A 252 21.10 4.75 5.18
N GLY A 253 21.27 3.55 5.76
CA GLY A 253 20.50 3.08 6.89
C GLY A 253 21.05 3.61 8.22
N SER A 254 20.27 3.40 9.27
CA SER A 254 20.64 3.66 10.66
C SER A 254 20.59 2.38 11.48
N PHE A 255 21.40 2.27 12.53
CA PHE A 255 21.37 1.13 13.41
C PHE A 255 21.67 1.53 14.85
N ASP A 256 21.17 0.73 15.78
CA ASP A 256 21.48 0.81 17.20
C ASP A 256 22.85 0.16 17.50
N PRO A 257 23.50 0.47 18.64
CA PRO A 257 24.71 -0.23 19.04
C PRO A 257 24.53 -1.75 18.99
N PRO A 258 25.48 -2.50 18.39
CA PRO A 258 25.33 -3.94 18.25
C PRO A 258 25.32 -4.63 19.61
N GLU A 259 24.44 -5.62 19.76
CA GLU A 259 24.36 -6.47 20.95
C GLU A 259 25.07 -7.80 20.71
N THR A 260 25.64 -8.38 21.74
CA THR A 260 26.18 -9.74 21.65
C THR A 260 25.13 -10.72 22.17
N ALA A 261 24.83 -11.75 21.41
CA ALA A 261 23.93 -12.81 21.81
C ALA A 261 24.47 -13.60 23.00
N PRO A 262 23.63 -14.31 23.76
CA PRO A 262 24.08 -15.09 24.94
C PRO A 262 25.14 -16.15 24.64
N ASP A 263 25.28 -16.57 23.42
CA ASP A 263 26.30 -17.54 22.96
C ASP A 263 27.70 -16.94 22.86
N GLY A 264 27.82 -15.61 22.90
CA GLY A 264 29.10 -14.89 22.79
C GLY A 264 29.75 -14.95 21.40
N GLN A 265 29.11 -15.62 20.41
CA GLN A 265 29.66 -15.81 19.08
C GLN A 265 28.83 -15.07 17.99
N THR A 266 27.59 -14.75 18.33
CA THR A 266 26.66 -14.06 17.44
C THR A 266 26.50 -12.60 17.87
N ALA A 267 26.55 -11.69 16.91
CA ALA A 267 26.22 -10.28 17.12
C ALA A 267 24.86 -9.97 16.48
N ILE A 268 24.08 -9.14 17.15
CA ILE A 268 22.75 -8.71 16.73
C ILE A 268 22.82 -7.21 16.40
N LEU A 269 22.38 -6.84 15.21
CA LEU A 269 22.27 -5.47 14.75
C LEU A 269 20.83 -5.16 14.40
N THR A 270 20.23 -4.17 15.05
CA THR A 270 18.89 -3.67 14.77
C THR A 270 18.94 -2.27 14.17
N GLY A 271 17.97 -1.93 13.36
CA GLY A 271 17.93 -0.62 12.75
C GLY A 271 16.91 -0.47 11.64
N PHE A 272 17.13 0.56 10.82
CA PHE A 272 16.27 0.90 9.69
C PHE A 272 17.10 1.15 8.44
N ALA A 273 16.60 0.72 7.28
CA ALA A 273 17.26 1.00 6.00
C ALA A 273 16.23 1.09 4.86
N PRO A 274 16.52 1.89 3.80
CA PRO A 274 15.66 1.97 2.62
C PRO A 274 15.49 0.61 1.96
N VAL A 275 14.25 0.27 1.60
CA VAL A 275 13.94 -0.97 0.88
C VAL A 275 14.73 -1.07 -0.42
N ALA A 276 14.87 0.05 -1.14
CA ALA A 276 15.61 0.11 -2.40
C ALA A 276 17.03 -0.43 -2.30
N ALA A 277 17.73 -0.15 -1.20
CA ALA A 277 19.11 -0.57 -0.99
C ALA A 277 19.24 -1.92 -0.28
N MET A 278 18.26 -2.26 0.59
CA MET A 278 18.36 -3.43 1.47
C MET A 278 17.67 -4.69 0.93
N ARG A 279 16.80 -4.59 -0.08
CA ARG A 279 15.97 -5.72 -0.54
C ARG A 279 16.76 -6.99 -0.92
N SER A 280 17.96 -6.83 -1.48
CA SER A 280 18.85 -7.95 -1.88
C SER A 280 19.93 -8.27 -0.83
N TYR A 281 20.04 -7.49 0.23
CA TYR A 281 21.09 -7.64 1.23
C TYR A 281 21.07 -8.99 1.98
N PRO A 282 19.95 -9.67 2.23
CA PRO A 282 19.93 -11.01 2.79
C PRO A 282 20.79 -12.02 2.02
N MET A 283 20.82 -11.94 0.69
CA MET A 283 21.67 -12.79 -0.15
C MET A 283 23.16 -12.47 0.00
N GLU A 284 23.52 -11.19 0.16
CA GLU A 284 24.89 -10.77 0.44
C GLU A 284 25.35 -11.28 1.82
N VAL A 285 24.49 -11.19 2.82
CA VAL A 285 24.74 -11.70 4.18
C VAL A 285 25.07 -13.19 4.15
N VAL A 286 24.22 -13.99 3.52
CA VAL A 286 24.45 -15.43 3.34
C VAL A 286 25.79 -15.70 2.68
N SER A 287 26.14 -14.92 1.66
CA SER A 287 27.41 -15.08 0.92
C SER A 287 28.63 -14.88 1.81
N TYR A 288 28.72 -13.77 2.56
CA TYR A 288 29.94 -13.49 3.35
C TYR A 288 29.98 -14.20 4.70
N THR A 289 28.83 -14.59 5.25
CA THR A 289 28.74 -15.39 6.49
C THR A 289 28.84 -16.90 6.21
N ARG A 290 28.84 -17.32 4.94
CA ARG A 290 28.80 -18.74 4.50
C ARG A 290 27.59 -19.48 5.04
N GLY A 291 26.44 -18.80 5.11
CA GLY A 291 25.18 -19.37 5.59
C GLY A 291 25.09 -19.54 7.11
N ARG A 292 25.92 -18.85 7.88
CA ARG A 292 25.90 -18.84 9.36
C ARG A 292 25.18 -17.61 9.89
#